data_a2a7a47b7f3866b1ce67bf5dded442a4
#
_entry.id   a2a7a47b7f3866b1ce67bf5dded442a4
#
_cell.length_a   1.000
_cell.length_b   1.000
_cell.length_c   1.000
_cell.angle_alpha   90.00
_cell.angle_beta   90.00
_cell.angle_gamma   90.00
#
_symmetry.space_group_name_H-M   'P 1'
#
loop_
_entity.id
_entity.type
_entity.pdbx_description
1 polymer ?
#
loop_
_entity_poly.entity_id
_entity_poly.type
_entity_poly.pdbx_seq_one_letter_code
_entity_poly.pdbx_strand_id
1 'polypeptide(L)'
;MEELRRLLIEKRRGARRERLEHFKRTGRVVDVAPDFLTDSSPVVDTLEETTDQPQVPVSRRRRVMDRLLLAVEVLAVVGLVGVLVSGFGILRDLNAEVAAALVQETFTPTPLVMAVVLPSGHTPPDAQGNTRPNIEEIPAHLQPMVQSLANLPVPTPAPDQAIRIQIPALEVDAPIVQGDGWEQLKKGVGQNIGSANPGQNGNVVLSAHNDVYGELFRYLDKLAPGDEVILYTQQRKYVYVVDRTSIVEPTAVEVMASTGSPTTTLISCYPYLVNKQRIVVFARLQN
;
A
#
# COMPACT_ATOMS: atom_id res chain seq x y z
N MET A 1 2.95 -42.65 -39.07
CA MET A 1 2.97 -42.06 -37.70
C MET A 1 2.34 -40.68 -37.67
N GLU A 2 2.54 -39.78 -38.67
CA GLU A 2 1.91 -38.46 -38.72
C GLU A 2 0.41 -38.52 -39.01
N GLU A 3 -0.06 -39.38 -39.86
CA GLU A 3 -1.49 -39.57 -40.16
C GLU A 3 -2.31 -39.96 -38.93
N LEU A 4 -1.76 -40.91 -38.14
CA LEU A 4 -2.39 -41.33 -36.88
C LEU A 4 -2.49 -40.16 -35.85
N ARG A 5 -1.48 -39.29 -35.80
CA ARG A 5 -1.49 -38.08 -34.96
C ARG A 5 -2.55 -37.09 -35.44
N ARG A 6 -2.69 -36.89 -36.72
CA ARG A 6 -3.73 -36.00 -37.27
C ARG A 6 -5.14 -36.49 -36.95
N LEU A 7 -5.41 -37.77 -37.16
CA LEU A 7 -6.71 -38.39 -36.82
C LEU A 7 -7.03 -38.31 -35.34
N LEU A 8 -6.05 -38.50 -34.46
CA LEU A 8 -6.22 -38.37 -33.01
C LEU A 8 -6.52 -36.90 -32.59
N ILE A 9 -5.88 -35.94 -33.22
CA ILE A 9 -6.10 -34.52 -32.94
C ILE A 9 -7.49 -34.11 -33.42
N GLU A 10 -7.91 -34.59 -34.59
CA GLU A 10 -9.22 -34.30 -35.15
C GLU A 10 -10.37 -34.89 -34.33
N LYS A 11 -10.20 -36.17 -33.91
CA LYS A 11 -11.14 -36.83 -32.99
C LYS A 11 -11.25 -36.11 -31.63
N ARG A 12 -10.13 -35.65 -31.08
CA ARG A 12 -10.12 -34.89 -29.84
C ARG A 12 -10.80 -33.49 -29.98
N ARG A 13 -10.63 -32.85 -31.13
CA ARG A 13 -11.30 -31.56 -31.42
C ARG A 13 -12.81 -31.75 -31.59
N GLY A 14 -13.27 -32.82 -32.24
CA GLY A 14 -14.68 -33.18 -32.39
C GLY A 14 -15.34 -33.39 -31.01
N ALA A 15 -14.78 -34.29 -30.21
CA ALA A 15 -15.28 -34.59 -28.86
C ALA A 15 -15.29 -33.37 -27.90
N ARG A 16 -14.36 -32.43 -28.10
CA ARG A 16 -14.34 -31.19 -27.32
C ARG A 16 -15.45 -30.20 -27.73
N ARG A 17 -15.76 -30.10 -29.01
CA ARG A 17 -16.86 -29.30 -29.54
C ARG A 17 -18.22 -29.81 -29.03
N GLU A 18 -18.43 -31.10 -29.12
CA GLU A 18 -19.68 -31.75 -28.70
C GLU A 18 -19.94 -31.60 -27.20
N ARG A 19 -18.90 -31.74 -26.39
CA ARG A 19 -18.98 -31.46 -24.92
C ARG A 19 -19.30 -30.00 -24.63
N LEU A 20 -18.73 -29.06 -25.38
CA LEU A 20 -19.00 -27.64 -25.21
C LEU A 20 -20.42 -27.27 -25.59
N GLU A 21 -20.95 -27.87 -26.66
CA GLU A 21 -22.34 -27.64 -27.07
C GLU A 21 -23.34 -28.30 -26.11
N HIS A 22 -23.02 -29.49 -25.61
CA HIS A 22 -23.84 -30.15 -24.59
C HIS A 22 -23.86 -29.34 -23.28
N PHE A 23 -22.71 -28.83 -22.86
CA PHE A 23 -22.61 -27.95 -21.69
C PHE A 23 -23.41 -26.66 -21.87
N LYS A 24 -23.35 -26.04 -23.06
CA LYS A 24 -24.14 -24.83 -23.36
C LYS A 24 -25.65 -25.09 -23.31
N ARG A 25 -26.08 -26.32 -23.65
CA ARG A 25 -27.50 -26.68 -23.68
C ARG A 25 -28.06 -27.14 -22.34
N THR A 26 -27.27 -27.82 -21.52
CA THR A 26 -27.75 -28.50 -20.31
C THR A 26 -27.15 -28.01 -19.01
N GLY A 27 -26.05 -27.24 -19.06
CA GLY A 27 -25.30 -26.79 -17.88
C GLY A 27 -24.60 -27.91 -17.11
N ARG A 28 -24.54 -29.14 -17.63
CA ARG A 28 -23.90 -30.31 -16.98
C ARG A 28 -22.70 -30.78 -17.77
N VAL A 29 -21.63 -31.14 -17.07
CA VAL A 29 -20.45 -31.79 -17.67
C VAL A 29 -20.70 -33.26 -17.75
N VAL A 30 -20.62 -33.85 -18.96
CA VAL A 30 -20.69 -35.31 -19.17
C VAL A 30 -19.27 -35.86 -19.26
N ASP A 31 -18.90 -36.70 -18.30
CA ASP A 31 -17.66 -37.47 -18.35
C ASP A 31 -17.90 -38.70 -19.24
N VAL A 32 -17.32 -38.66 -20.43
CA VAL A 32 -17.32 -39.85 -21.33
C VAL A 32 -16.07 -40.62 -21.02
N ALA A 33 -16.22 -41.76 -20.36
CA ALA A 33 -15.14 -42.74 -20.21
C ALA A 33 -14.66 -43.20 -21.59
N PRO A 34 -13.35 -43.42 -21.80
CA PRO A 34 -12.86 -43.94 -23.08
C PRO A 34 -13.27 -45.38 -23.24
N ASP A 35 -14.03 -45.66 -24.30
CA ASP A 35 -14.33 -47.01 -24.77
C ASP A 35 -13.02 -47.73 -25.11
N PHE A 36 -12.63 -48.68 -24.27
CA PHE A 36 -11.71 -49.76 -24.67
C PHE A 36 -12.54 -50.95 -25.06
N LEU A 37 -12.42 -51.29 -26.33
CA LEU A 37 -12.72 -52.52 -27.01
C LEU A 37 -13.10 -53.71 -26.12
N THR A 38 -14.34 -54.17 -26.21
CA THR A 38 -14.64 -55.57 -26.08
C THR A 38 -15.64 -55.95 -27.16
N ASP A 39 -15.11 -56.79 -28.04
CA ASP A 39 -15.78 -57.49 -29.09
C ASP A 39 -16.61 -58.65 -28.50
N SER A 40 -17.67 -59.00 -29.26
CA SER A 40 -18.39 -60.29 -29.34
C SER A 40 -19.32 -60.74 -28.22
N SER A 41 -20.58 -60.51 -28.42
CA SER A 41 -21.61 -61.50 -28.86
C SER A 41 -22.07 -62.60 -27.89
N PRO A 42 -23.23 -63.21 -28.23
CA PRO A 42 -24.38 -63.06 -27.39
C PRO A 42 -24.67 -64.42 -26.70
N VAL A 43 -25.77 -64.49 -26.03
CA VAL A 43 -26.52 -65.74 -25.73
C VAL A 43 -27.00 -65.76 -24.29
N VAL A 44 -28.29 -65.53 -24.22
CA VAL A 44 -29.32 -66.46 -23.74
C VAL A 44 -29.29 -66.87 -22.27
N ASP A 45 -30.43 -66.61 -21.77
CA ASP A 45 -31.27 -67.44 -20.93
C ASP A 45 -31.22 -67.26 -19.43
N THR A 46 -32.36 -66.78 -19.05
CA THR A 46 -33.13 -67.11 -17.86
C THR A 46 -32.57 -68.27 -17.04
N LEU A 47 -32.28 -67.99 -15.79
CA LEU A 47 -32.63 -68.86 -14.67
C LEU A 47 -32.60 -68.05 -13.39
N GLU A 48 -33.78 -67.89 -12.79
CA GLU A 48 -33.94 -67.60 -11.37
C GLU A 48 -33.21 -68.67 -10.58
N GLU A 49 -32.11 -68.32 -9.96
CA GLU A 49 -31.50 -69.18 -8.95
C GLU A 49 -31.48 -68.45 -7.62
N THR A 50 -32.49 -68.78 -6.84
CA THR A 50 -32.57 -68.51 -5.43
C THR A 50 -31.40 -69.21 -4.74
N THR A 51 -30.26 -68.51 -4.65
CA THR A 51 -29.14 -69.07 -3.90
C THR A 51 -29.29 -68.62 -2.44
N ASP A 52 -29.88 -69.52 -1.69
CA ASP A 52 -29.81 -69.54 -0.23
C ASP A 52 -28.35 -69.72 0.17
N GLN A 53 -27.63 -68.60 0.32
CA GLN A 53 -26.25 -68.66 0.81
C GLN A 53 -26.32 -68.86 2.33
N PRO A 54 -25.67 -69.95 2.82
CA PRO A 54 -25.59 -70.16 4.27
C PRO A 54 -24.85 -69.00 4.90
N GLN A 55 -25.55 -68.33 5.78
CA GLN A 55 -24.96 -67.25 6.60
C GLN A 55 -23.89 -67.85 7.49
N VAL A 56 -22.62 -67.68 7.05
CA VAL A 56 -21.48 -68.04 7.89
C VAL A 56 -21.51 -67.13 9.13
N PRO A 57 -21.54 -67.68 10.34
CA PRO A 57 -21.61 -66.88 11.55
C PRO A 57 -20.39 -65.99 11.65
N VAL A 58 -20.60 -64.69 11.50
CA VAL A 58 -19.54 -63.69 11.58
C VAL A 58 -18.89 -63.75 12.95
N SER A 59 -17.64 -64.19 13.00
CA SER A 59 -16.91 -64.38 14.24
C SER A 59 -16.92 -63.09 15.12
N ARG A 60 -17.02 -63.28 16.43
CA ARG A 60 -17.08 -62.14 17.39
C ARG A 60 -15.92 -61.15 17.20
N ARG A 61 -14.77 -61.67 16.74
CA ARG A 61 -13.55 -60.94 16.43
C ARG A 61 -13.72 -59.98 15.22
N ARG A 62 -14.47 -60.43 14.22
CA ARG A 62 -14.75 -59.59 13.01
C ARG A 62 -15.68 -58.44 13.34
N ARG A 63 -16.71 -58.63 14.14
CA ARG A 63 -17.60 -57.56 14.63
C ARG A 63 -16.89 -56.51 15.50
N VAL A 64 -15.92 -56.95 16.29
CA VAL A 64 -15.10 -56.00 17.09
C VAL A 64 -14.21 -55.17 16.19
N MET A 65 -13.58 -55.80 15.18
CA MET A 65 -12.72 -55.09 14.24
C MET A 65 -13.52 -54.10 13.37
N ASP A 66 -14.70 -54.48 12.92
CA ASP A 66 -15.57 -53.61 12.13
C ASP A 66 -16.03 -52.37 12.95
N ARG A 67 -16.32 -52.57 14.25
CA ARG A 67 -16.63 -51.45 15.15
C ARG A 67 -15.45 -50.55 15.41
N LEU A 68 -14.25 -51.11 15.47
CA LEU A 68 -13.01 -50.36 15.69
C LEU A 68 -12.66 -49.54 14.42
N LEU A 69 -12.80 -50.12 13.25
CA LEU A 69 -12.66 -49.42 11.97
C LEU A 69 -13.67 -48.29 11.82
N LEU A 70 -14.94 -48.55 12.14
CA LEU A 70 -15.97 -47.54 12.10
C LEU A 70 -15.68 -46.38 13.11
N ALA A 71 -15.15 -46.70 14.29
CA ALA A 71 -14.75 -45.67 15.25
C ALA A 71 -13.59 -44.80 14.74
N VAL A 72 -12.61 -45.41 14.06
CA VAL A 72 -11.49 -44.69 13.41
C VAL A 72 -11.98 -43.80 12.26
N GLU A 73 -12.92 -44.32 11.47
CA GLU A 73 -13.53 -43.56 10.37
C GLU A 73 -14.32 -42.35 10.87
N VAL A 74 -15.12 -42.52 11.93
CA VAL A 74 -15.85 -41.42 12.57
C VAL A 74 -14.88 -40.38 13.14
N LEU A 75 -13.81 -40.82 13.82
CA LEU A 75 -12.76 -39.93 14.31
C LEU A 75 -12.06 -39.14 13.21
N ALA A 76 -11.77 -39.81 12.08
CA ALA A 76 -11.18 -39.15 10.93
C ALA A 76 -12.10 -38.10 10.31
N VAL A 77 -13.39 -38.39 10.19
CA VAL A 77 -14.41 -37.44 9.70
C VAL A 77 -14.55 -36.25 10.66
N VAL A 78 -14.62 -36.50 11.95
CA VAL A 78 -14.69 -35.41 12.98
C VAL A 78 -13.43 -34.55 12.94
N GLY A 79 -12.26 -35.16 12.79
CA GLY A 79 -10.99 -34.44 12.65
C GLY A 79 -10.98 -33.56 11.38
N LEU A 80 -11.42 -34.13 10.24
CA LEU A 80 -11.51 -33.38 8.99
C LEU A 80 -12.46 -32.18 9.10
N VAL A 81 -13.65 -32.39 9.70
CA VAL A 81 -14.62 -31.30 9.93
C VAL A 81 -14.00 -30.23 10.85
N GLY A 82 -13.29 -30.63 11.91
CA GLY A 82 -12.59 -29.70 12.79
C GLY A 82 -11.56 -28.84 12.05
N VAL A 83 -10.75 -29.45 11.16
CA VAL A 83 -9.77 -28.72 10.33
C VAL A 83 -10.46 -27.76 9.36
N LEU A 84 -11.56 -28.19 8.72
CA LEU A 84 -12.32 -27.33 7.80
C LEU A 84 -12.94 -26.15 8.51
N VAL A 85 -13.53 -26.35 9.69
CA VAL A 85 -14.13 -25.27 10.48
C VAL A 85 -13.07 -24.28 10.95
N SER A 86 -11.91 -24.80 11.44
CA SER A 86 -10.80 -23.95 11.87
C SER A 86 -10.19 -23.18 10.69
N GLY A 87 -9.99 -23.84 9.55
CA GLY A 87 -9.47 -23.21 8.33
C GLY A 87 -10.42 -22.13 7.79
N PHE A 88 -11.72 -22.36 7.87
CA PHE A 88 -12.71 -21.35 7.47
C PHE A 88 -12.70 -20.15 8.42
N GLY A 89 -12.48 -20.35 9.72
CA GLY A 89 -12.28 -19.27 10.69
C GLY A 89 -11.09 -18.39 10.32
N ILE A 90 -9.93 -19.01 10.08
CA ILE A 90 -8.70 -18.29 9.70
C ILE A 90 -8.87 -17.52 8.40
N LEU A 91 -9.51 -18.12 7.38
CA LEU A 91 -9.80 -17.43 6.11
C LEU A 91 -10.75 -16.24 6.29
N ARG A 92 -11.71 -16.35 7.19
CA ARG A 92 -12.65 -15.26 7.49
C ARG A 92 -11.93 -14.10 8.19
N ASP A 93 -11.05 -14.39 9.15
CA ASP A 93 -10.28 -13.38 9.86
C ASP A 93 -9.27 -12.69 8.93
N LEU A 94 -8.56 -13.45 8.08
CA LEU A 94 -7.68 -12.90 7.04
C LEU A 94 -8.45 -12.02 6.03
N ASN A 95 -9.63 -12.45 5.58
CA ASN A 95 -10.46 -11.64 4.70
C ASN A 95 -10.98 -10.38 5.39
N ALA A 96 -11.30 -10.42 6.69
CA ALA A 96 -11.69 -9.25 7.46
C ALA A 96 -10.53 -8.26 7.62
N GLU A 97 -9.31 -8.76 7.86
CA GLU A 97 -8.10 -7.94 7.94
C GLU A 97 -7.73 -7.31 6.60
N VAL A 98 -7.81 -8.08 5.50
CA VAL A 98 -7.62 -7.55 4.14
C VAL A 98 -8.72 -6.55 3.78
N ALA A 99 -9.98 -6.81 4.12
CA ALA A 99 -11.07 -5.87 3.91
C ALA A 99 -10.89 -4.60 4.73
N ALA A 100 -10.43 -4.69 5.97
CA ALA A 100 -10.09 -3.53 6.80
C ALA A 100 -8.90 -2.74 6.24
N ALA A 101 -7.89 -3.42 5.68
CA ALA A 101 -6.75 -2.78 5.02
C ALA A 101 -7.11 -2.16 3.66
N LEU A 102 -8.14 -2.69 2.97
CA LEU A 102 -8.66 -2.15 1.70
C LEU A 102 -9.74 -1.07 1.90
N VAL A 103 -10.33 -0.96 3.09
CA VAL A 103 -11.05 0.24 3.49
C VAL A 103 -10.00 1.31 3.67
N GLN A 104 -9.59 1.93 2.55
CA GLN A 104 -8.98 3.24 2.59
C GLN A 104 -9.88 4.07 3.49
N GLU A 105 -9.37 4.45 4.66
CA GLU A 105 -10.04 5.47 5.46
C GLU A 105 -10.30 6.61 4.49
N THR A 106 -11.55 6.79 4.13
CA THR A 106 -12.00 8.01 3.47
C THR A 106 -11.56 9.07 4.45
N PHE A 107 -10.42 9.70 4.15
CA PHE A 107 -9.97 10.86 4.90
C PHE A 107 -11.19 11.76 4.97
N THR A 108 -11.83 11.77 6.12
CA THR A 108 -12.69 12.90 6.47
C THR A 108 -11.80 14.10 6.15
N PRO A 109 -12.22 15.01 5.24
CA PRO A 109 -11.36 16.13 4.90
C PRO A 109 -10.99 16.76 6.24
N THR A 110 -9.75 16.52 6.66
CA THR A 110 -9.18 17.19 7.81
C THR A 110 -9.43 18.65 7.50
N PRO A 111 -10.08 19.42 8.37
CA PRO A 111 -10.35 20.82 8.09
C PRO A 111 -9.03 21.39 7.58
N LEU A 112 -9.08 21.96 6.39
CA LEU A 112 -7.92 22.52 5.70
C LEU A 112 -7.27 23.45 6.72
N VAL A 113 -6.20 22.99 7.36
CA VAL A 113 -5.44 23.82 8.29
C VAL A 113 -4.78 24.84 7.39
N MET A 114 -5.45 25.97 7.20
CA MET A 114 -4.89 27.08 6.45
C MET A 114 -3.68 27.56 7.24
N ALA A 115 -2.50 27.28 6.72
CA ALA A 115 -1.29 27.85 7.24
C ALA A 115 -1.45 29.38 7.25
N VAL A 116 -1.12 30.00 8.35
CA VAL A 116 -1.19 31.47 8.51
C VAL A 116 0.12 32.13 8.10
N VAL A 117 1.22 31.38 8.31
CA VAL A 117 2.58 31.77 7.94
C VAL A 117 3.31 30.54 7.43
N LEU A 118 4.30 30.77 6.59
CA LEU A 118 5.18 29.72 6.09
C LEU A 118 6.01 29.11 7.24
N PRO A 119 6.29 27.79 7.20
CA PRO A 119 7.07 27.12 8.22
C PRO A 119 8.52 27.62 8.32
N SER A 120 9.28 27.07 9.27
CA SER A 120 10.68 27.40 9.58
C SER A 120 10.92 28.76 10.25
N GLY A 121 9.91 29.60 10.46
CA GLY A 121 10.07 30.93 11.06
C GLY A 121 10.68 30.92 12.46
N HIS A 122 11.86 31.52 12.60
CA HIS A 122 12.54 31.64 13.89
C HIS A 122 13.40 32.90 13.94
N THR A 123 13.70 33.33 15.19
CA THR A 123 14.62 34.45 15.40
C THR A 123 16.04 34.03 14.99
N PRO A 124 16.85 34.96 14.42
CA PRO A 124 18.25 34.66 14.19
C PRO A 124 18.94 34.18 15.48
N PRO A 125 19.85 33.18 15.39
CA PRO A 125 20.57 32.69 16.56
C PRO A 125 21.40 33.80 17.21
N ASP A 126 21.37 33.83 18.54
CA ASP A 126 22.22 34.77 19.32
C ASP A 126 23.69 34.32 19.33
N ALA A 127 24.55 35.06 20.00
CA ALA A 127 25.99 34.74 20.11
C ALA A 127 26.25 33.35 20.78
N GLN A 128 25.28 32.79 21.48
CA GLN A 128 25.32 31.49 22.13
C GLN A 128 24.65 30.41 21.28
N GLY A 129 24.10 30.75 20.12
CA GLY A 129 23.40 29.85 19.23
C GLY A 129 21.93 29.58 19.62
N ASN A 130 21.38 30.34 20.59
CA ASN A 130 19.98 30.17 20.99
C ASN A 130 19.06 30.83 19.97
N THR A 131 17.97 30.17 19.68
CA THR A 131 16.90 30.69 18.81
C THR A 131 15.54 30.17 19.29
N ARG A 132 14.49 30.80 18.85
CA ARG A 132 13.09 30.48 19.19
C ARG A 132 12.17 30.73 17.99
N PRO A 133 10.98 30.11 17.96
CA PRO A 133 9.97 30.42 16.96
C PRO A 133 9.68 31.94 16.93
N ASN A 134 9.59 32.48 15.72
CA ASN A 134 9.27 33.90 15.54
C ASN A 134 7.76 34.14 15.57
N ILE A 135 7.23 34.37 16.76
CA ILE A 135 5.79 34.61 16.96
C ILE A 135 5.35 35.93 16.35
N GLU A 136 6.28 36.89 16.14
CA GLU A 136 5.98 38.20 15.58
C GLU A 136 5.54 38.17 14.12
N GLU A 137 5.91 37.12 13.40
CA GLU A 137 5.43 36.87 12.03
C GLU A 137 3.94 36.50 11.99
N ILE A 138 3.37 36.05 13.12
CA ILE A 138 1.98 35.62 13.20
C ILE A 138 1.11 36.80 13.63
N PRO A 139 0.10 37.19 12.84
CA PRO A 139 -0.85 38.23 13.25
C PRO A 139 -1.42 37.93 14.64
N ALA A 140 -1.43 38.93 15.53
CA ALA A 140 -1.74 38.73 16.95
C ALA A 140 -3.08 38.01 17.20
N HIS A 141 -4.11 38.27 16.37
CA HIS A 141 -5.42 37.64 16.49
C HIS A 141 -5.42 36.14 16.09
N LEU A 142 -4.38 35.64 15.38
CA LEU A 142 -4.25 34.25 14.94
C LEU A 142 -3.28 33.45 15.82
N GLN A 143 -2.50 34.08 16.69
CA GLN A 143 -1.53 33.40 17.57
C GLN A 143 -2.16 32.29 18.43
N PRO A 144 -3.35 32.49 19.09
CA PRO A 144 -3.96 31.38 19.86
C PRO A 144 -4.35 30.18 19.01
N MET A 145 -4.79 30.43 17.78
CA MET A 145 -5.12 29.36 16.84
C MET A 145 -3.88 28.55 16.41
N VAL A 146 -2.80 29.24 16.06
CA VAL A 146 -1.54 28.60 15.69
C VAL A 146 -0.96 27.77 16.84
N GLN A 147 -1.03 28.32 18.08
CA GLN A 147 -0.61 27.56 19.27
C GLN A 147 -1.44 26.29 19.50
N SER A 148 -2.76 26.34 19.28
CA SER A 148 -3.62 25.15 19.42
C SER A 148 -3.29 24.09 18.38
N LEU A 149 -2.97 24.48 17.15
CA LEU A 149 -2.58 23.58 16.07
C LEU A 149 -1.21 22.94 16.32
N ALA A 150 -0.26 23.66 16.90
CA ALA A 150 1.07 23.13 17.24
C ALA A 150 1.03 21.98 18.27
N ASN A 151 -0.06 21.85 19.01
CA ASN A 151 -0.26 20.78 20.02
C ASN A 151 -1.02 19.56 19.46
N LEU A 152 -1.40 19.56 18.18
CA LEU A 152 -2.04 18.39 17.58
C LEU A 152 -1.04 17.22 17.46
N PRO A 153 -1.51 15.99 17.68
CA PRO A 153 -0.64 14.83 17.52
C PRO A 153 -0.18 14.70 16.07
N VAL A 154 1.11 14.47 15.88
CA VAL A 154 1.68 14.20 14.56
C VAL A 154 1.23 12.81 14.13
N PRO A 155 0.67 12.63 12.92
CA PRO A 155 0.25 11.34 12.42
C PRO A 155 1.42 10.35 12.34
N THR A 156 1.14 9.06 12.52
CA THR A 156 2.12 8.01 12.24
C THR A 156 2.42 7.97 10.74
N PRO A 157 3.70 7.92 10.33
CA PRO A 157 4.06 7.90 8.91
C PRO A 157 3.44 6.72 8.17
N ALA A 158 2.79 6.99 7.03
CA ALA A 158 2.31 5.97 6.11
C ALA A 158 3.44 5.51 5.16
N PRO A 159 3.36 4.29 4.56
CA PRO A 159 4.42 3.75 3.71
C PRO A 159 4.75 4.57 2.46
N ASP A 160 3.81 5.38 1.99
CA ASP A 160 3.93 6.26 0.82
C ASP A 160 4.43 7.68 1.15
N GLN A 161 4.58 8.00 2.44
CA GLN A 161 5.14 9.28 2.87
C GLN A 161 6.65 9.34 2.67
N ALA A 162 7.17 10.57 2.49
CA ALA A 162 8.60 10.77 2.37
C ALA A 162 9.30 10.51 3.72
N ILE A 163 10.43 9.77 3.67
CA ILE A 163 11.25 9.42 4.84
C ILE A 163 12.67 9.97 4.75
N ARG A 164 13.12 10.36 3.55
CA ARG A 164 14.48 10.86 3.31
C ARG A 164 14.49 11.75 2.08
N ILE A 165 15.29 12.81 2.12
CA ILE A 165 15.57 13.70 1.00
C ILE A 165 17.05 13.69 0.66
N GLN A 166 17.37 13.69 -0.64
CA GLN A 166 18.70 14.00 -1.15
C GLN A 166 18.61 15.14 -2.15
N ILE A 167 19.56 16.10 -2.05
CA ILE A 167 19.74 17.19 -3.01
C ILE A 167 21.23 17.19 -3.38
N PRO A 168 21.63 16.47 -4.44
CA PRO A 168 23.05 16.28 -4.79
C PRO A 168 23.82 17.58 -4.99
N ALA A 169 23.18 18.58 -5.61
CA ALA A 169 23.79 19.89 -5.88
C ALA A 169 24.18 20.66 -4.60
N LEU A 170 23.56 20.33 -3.45
CA LEU A 170 23.82 20.95 -2.15
C LEU A 170 24.48 20.00 -1.15
N GLU A 171 24.80 18.76 -1.57
CA GLU A 171 25.31 17.69 -0.70
C GLU A 171 24.37 17.38 0.49
N VAL A 172 23.07 17.67 0.36
CA VAL A 172 22.07 17.39 1.39
C VAL A 172 21.64 15.93 1.31
N ASP A 173 21.69 15.26 2.46
CA ASP A 173 21.16 13.90 2.66
C ASP A 173 20.60 13.82 4.09
N ALA A 174 19.27 13.90 4.23
CA ALA A 174 18.64 14.08 5.53
C ALA A 174 17.35 13.26 5.69
N PRO A 175 16.99 12.87 6.93
CA PRO A 175 15.71 12.27 7.21
C PRO A 175 14.59 13.29 7.03
N ILE A 176 13.42 12.78 6.59
CA ILE A 176 12.17 13.54 6.61
C ILE A 176 11.31 13.04 7.76
N VAL A 177 10.78 13.97 8.54
CA VAL A 177 9.84 13.74 9.63
C VAL A 177 8.48 14.32 9.28
N GLN A 178 7.40 13.76 9.84
CA GLN A 178 6.06 14.27 9.63
C GLN A 178 5.82 15.50 10.51
N GLY A 179 5.23 16.51 9.90
CA GLY A 179 5.03 17.84 10.51
C GLY A 179 6.24 18.75 10.32
N ASP A 180 5.95 20.04 10.27
CA ASP A 180 6.90 21.12 10.07
C ASP A 180 6.91 22.12 11.26
N GLY A 181 6.46 21.64 12.41
CA GLY A 181 6.54 22.38 13.67
C GLY A 181 7.96 22.45 14.22
N TRP A 182 8.16 23.33 15.20
CA TRP A 182 9.47 23.61 15.79
C TRP A 182 10.24 22.34 16.25
N GLU A 183 9.56 21.42 16.95
CA GLU A 183 10.20 20.19 17.46
C GLU A 183 10.51 19.17 16.38
N GLN A 184 9.76 19.19 15.27
CA GLN A 184 10.00 18.35 14.12
C GLN A 184 11.23 18.82 13.32
N LEU A 185 11.32 20.11 13.08
CA LEU A 185 12.41 20.71 12.29
C LEU A 185 13.79 20.61 12.98
N LYS A 186 13.84 20.35 14.29
CA LYS A 186 15.07 20.03 15.01
C LYS A 186 15.63 18.63 14.63
N LYS A 187 14.78 17.74 14.08
CA LYS A 187 15.13 16.33 13.81
C LYS A 187 15.49 16.07 12.37
N GLY A 188 15.19 16.98 11.46
CA GLY A 188 15.41 16.84 10.05
C GLY A 188 14.52 17.75 9.22
N VAL A 189 14.30 17.38 7.98
CA VAL A 189 13.36 18.06 7.09
C VAL A 189 11.93 17.69 7.48
N GLY A 190 11.06 18.67 7.69
CA GLY A 190 9.65 18.47 8.02
C GLY A 190 8.78 18.37 6.76
N GLN A 191 7.94 17.35 6.66
CA GLN A 191 6.85 17.31 5.67
C GLN A 191 5.59 17.93 6.28
N ASN A 192 5.04 18.96 5.64
CA ASN A 192 3.81 19.62 6.10
C ASN A 192 2.65 18.62 6.12
N ILE A 193 1.93 18.58 7.24
CA ILE A 193 0.76 17.71 7.44
C ILE A 193 -0.36 18.16 6.48
N GLY A 194 -0.86 17.18 5.69
CA GLY A 194 -1.90 17.45 4.68
C GLY A 194 -1.36 17.84 3.31
N SER A 195 -0.04 17.99 3.15
CA SER A 195 0.59 18.07 1.83
C SER A 195 0.55 16.69 1.13
N ALA A 196 0.69 16.67 -0.20
CA ALA A 196 0.69 15.43 -0.98
C ALA A 196 1.85 14.50 -0.60
N ASN A 197 1.74 13.21 -0.91
CA ASN A 197 2.85 12.26 -0.82
C ASN A 197 3.64 12.20 -2.13
N PRO A 198 4.93 11.81 -2.09
CA PRO A 198 5.75 11.71 -3.29
C PRO A 198 5.09 10.91 -4.40
N GLY A 199 5.09 11.48 -5.61
CA GLY A 199 4.50 10.87 -6.82
C GLY A 199 2.99 11.03 -6.97
N GLN A 200 2.28 11.53 -5.97
CA GLN A 200 0.86 11.84 -6.07
C GLN A 200 0.63 13.21 -6.73
N ASN A 201 -0.54 13.40 -7.37
CA ASN A 201 -0.96 14.72 -7.79
C ASN A 201 -1.12 15.62 -6.57
N GLY A 202 -0.53 16.79 -6.63
CA GLY A 202 -0.48 17.74 -5.51
C GLY A 202 0.94 18.22 -5.25
N ASN A 203 1.11 18.92 -4.13
CA ASN A 203 2.36 19.55 -3.72
C ASN A 203 2.89 18.90 -2.45
N VAL A 204 4.07 18.28 -2.51
CA VAL A 204 4.80 17.79 -1.34
C VAL A 204 5.54 18.99 -0.72
N VAL A 205 5.07 19.49 0.39
CA VAL A 205 5.67 20.68 1.06
C VAL A 205 6.66 20.22 2.11
N LEU A 206 7.91 20.64 1.95
CA LEU A 206 9.04 20.29 2.80
C LEU A 206 9.71 21.56 3.35
N SER A 207 10.07 21.56 4.61
CA SER A 207 10.75 22.70 5.24
C SER A 207 11.88 22.24 6.14
N ALA A 208 12.91 23.09 6.26
CA ALA A 208 14.02 22.90 7.20
C ALA A 208 14.65 24.26 7.54
N HIS A 209 15.44 24.28 8.60
CA HIS A 209 16.18 25.47 9.00
C HIS A 209 17.40 25.73 8.08
N ASN A 210 17.74 27.01 7.93
CA ASN A 210 18.90 27.47 7.16
C ASN A 210 20.16 27.70 8.00
N ASP A 211 20.01 28.02 9.31
CA ASP A 211 21.09 28.54 10.16
C ASP A 211 21.20 27.87 11.55
N VAL A 212 20.36 26.85 11.82
CA VAL A 212 20.36 26.04 13.05
C VAL A 212 20.02 24.58 12.75
N TYR A 213 20.25 23.70 13.72
CA TYR A 213 19.88 22.26 13.67
C TYR A 213 20.34 21.55 12.39
N GLY A 214 21.61 21.73 12.04
CA GLY A 214 22.22 21.11 10.87
C GLY A 214 22.14 21.94 9.59
N GLU A 215 21.47 23.10 9.61
CA GLU A 215 21.42 24.05 8.49
C GLU A 215 21.06 23.41 7.14
N LEU A 216 20.16 22.42 7.18
CA LEU A 216 19.88 21.51 6.05
C LEU A 216 19.49 22.26 4.77
N PHE A 217 18.81 23.39 4.89
CA PHE A 217 18.37 24.21 3.76
C PHE A 217 19.11 25.55 3.65
N ARG A 218 20.33 25.60 4.17
CA ARG A 218 21.19 26.80 4.13
C ARG A 218 21.40 27.35 2.72
N TYR A 219 21.62 26.47 1.77
CA TYR A 219 22.04 26.81 0.43
C TYR A 219 20.94 26.62 -0.64
N LEU A 220 19.66 26.68 -0.26
CA LEU A 220 18.56 26.60 -1.24
C LEU A 220 18.66 27.68 -2.34
N ASP A 221 19.28 28.83 -2.04
CA ASP A 221 19.54 29.91 -2.98
C ASP A 221 20.56 29.56 -4.09
N LYS A 222 21.29 28.46 -3.95
CA LYS A 222 22.23 27.96 -4.96
C LYS A 222 21.59 27.00 -5.96
N LEU A 223 20.39 26.51 -5.68
CA LEU A 223 19.69 25.62 -6.61
C LEU A 223 19.29 26.36 -7.88
N ALA A 224 19.62 25.74 -9.01
CA ALA A 224 19.28 26.21 -10.34
C ALA A 224 18.20 25.33 -10.99
N PRO A 225 17.43 25.84 -11.94
CA PRO A 225 16.56 25.02 -12.76
C PRO A 225 17.32 23.87 -13.40
N GLY A 226 16.83 22.65 -13.25
CA GLY A 226 17.48 21.42 -13.71
C GLY A 226 18.13 20.59 -12.60
N ASP A 227 18.39 21.16 -11.42
CA ASP A 227 18.91 20.41 -10.27
C ASP A 227 17.88 19.40 -9.75
N GLU A 228 18.39 18.29 -9.19
CA GLU A 228 17.54 17.20 -8.70
C GLU A 228 17.25 17.32 -7.20
N VAL A 229 16.01 17.05 -6.84
CA VAL A 229 15.53 16.80 -5.47
C VAL A 229 14.96 15.39 -5.44
N ILE A 230 15.60 14.50 -4.69
CA ILE A 230 15.23 13.08 -4.64
C ILE A 230 14.53 12.79 -3.31
N LEU A 231 13.28 12.36 -3.38
CA LEU A 231 12.49 11.95 -2.23
C LEU A 231 12.39 10.42 -2.17
N TYR A 232 12.64 9.85 -1.01
CA TYR A 232 12.51 8.41 -0.78
C TYR A 232 11.30 8.14 0.12
N THR A 233 10.53 7.14 -0.26
CA THR A 233 9.51 6.51 0.59
C THR A 233 10.01 5.13 1.02
N GLN A 234 9.24 4.40 1.81
CA GLN A 234 9.57 3.01 2.13
C GLN A 234 9.57 2.08 0.90
N GLN A 235 8.91 2.48 -0.18
CA GLN A 235 8.70 1.65 -1.37
C GLN A 235 9.66 1.98 -2.51
N ARG A 236 9.91 3.27 -2.78
CA ARG A 236 10.74 3.71 -3.92
C ARG A 236 11.22 5.14 -3.77
N LYS A 237 12.09 5.55 -4.70
CA LYS A 237 12.53 6.94 -4.85
C LYS A 237 11.73 7.66 -5.93
N TYR A 238 11.63 8.98 -5.77
CA TYR A 238 11.02 9.90 -6.73
C TYR A 238 12.00 11.03 -6.99
N VAL A 239 12.26 11.32 -8.26
CA VAL A 239 13.17 12.39 -8.67
C VAL A 239 12.35 13.59 -9.12
N TYR A 240 12.53 14.71 -8.46
CA TYR A 240 11.94 16.00 -8.83
C TYR A 240 13.04 16.87 -9.40
N VAL A 241 12.73 17.64 -10.43
CA VAL A 241 13.63 18.59 -11.07
C VAL A 241 13.23 20.00 -10.71
N VAL A 242 14.16 20.79 -10.23
CA VAL A 242 13.93 22.21 -9.88
C VAL A 242 13.47 22.97 -11.11
N ASP A 243 12.37 23.69 -10.95
CA ASP A 243 11.77 24.55 -11.98
C ASP A 243 12.18 26.01 -11.77
N ARG A 244 12.02 26.52 -10.53
CA ARG A 244 12.33 27.89 -10.16
C ARG A 244 12.55 28.04 -8.66
N THR A 245 13.20 29.14 -8.30
CA THR A 245 13.35 29.59 -6.92
C THR A 245 12.73 30.98 -6.77
N SER A 246 12.12 31.26 -5.64
CA SER A 246 11.52 32.56 -5.31
C SER A 246 11.82 32.95 -3.87
N ILE A 247 11.93 34.26 -3.61
CA ILE A 247 11.99 34.82 -2.27
C ILE A 247 10.63 35.45 -2.01
N VAL A 248 10.02 35.12 -0.89
CA VAL A 248 8.64 35.55 -0.55
C VAL A 248 8.55 36.00 0.91
N GLU A 249 7.50 36.72 1.22
CA GLU A 249 7.18 37.11 2.60
C GLU A 249 6.69 35.88 3.40
N PRO A 250 6.86 35.85 4.73
CA PRO A 250 6.40 34.77 5.59
C PRO A 250 4.91 34.45 5.47
N THR A 251 4.10 35.40 5.04
CA THR A 251 2.63 35.28 4.89
C THR A 251 2.20 34.75 3.51
N ALA A 252 3.13 34.50 2.58
CA ALA A 252 2.84 34.05 1.22
C ALA A 252 2.49 32.53 1.19
N VAL A 253 1.49 32.12 1.93
CA VAL A 253 1.11 30.70 2.15
C VAL A 253 0.59 30.01 0.91
N GLU A 254 0.23 30.75 -0.13
CA GLU A 254 -0.21 30.22 -1.43
C GLU A 254 0.85 29.36 -2.13
N VAL A 255 2.14 29.51 -1.78
CA VAL A 255 3.22 28.67 -2.31
C VAL A 255 3.11 27.21 -1.87
N MET A 256 2.38 26.93 -0.80
CA MET A 256 2.10 25.58 -0.30
C MET A 256 0.84 24.95 -0.93
N ALA A 257 0.09 25.70 -1.73
CA ALA A 257 -1.16 25.22 -2.32
C ALA A 257 -0.96 23.91 -3.11
N SER A 258 -2.00 23.06 -3.10
CA SER A 258 -2.01 21.84 -3.88
C SER A 258 -1.99 22.17 -5.37
N THR A 259 -1.28 21.35 -6.14
CA THR A 259 -1.11 21.50 -7.60
C THR A 259 -1.84 20.38 -8.34
N GLY A 260 -2.19 20.60 -9.60
CA GLY A 260 -2.84 19.58 -10.45
C GLY A 260 -1.91 18.48 -10.95
N SER A 261 -0.59 18.59 -10.69
CA SER A 261 0.45 17.63 -11.08
C SER A 261 1.40 17.38 -9.91
N PRO A 262 2.15 16.26 -9.90
CA PRO A 262 3.10 15.98 -8.82
C PRO A 262 4.23 17.02 -8.77
N THR A 263 4.28 17.79 -7.68
CA THR A 263 5.31 18.80 -7.42
C THR A 263 5.85 18.66 -5.99
N THR A 264 7.01 19.26 -5.74
CA THR A 264 7.52 19.47 -4.38
C THR A 264 7.96 20.92 -4.21
N THR A 265 7.71 21.45 -3.02
CA THR A 265 8.08 22.80 -2.62
C THR A 265 8.98 22.73 -1.39
N LEU A 266 10.21 23.26 -1.50
CA LEU A 266 11.14 23.36 -0.38
C LEU A 266 11.09 24.77 0.18
N ILE A 267 11.00 24.93 1.50
CA ILE A 267 10.85 26.22 2.18
C ILE A 267 11.89 26.34 3.29
N SER A 268 12.55 27.49 3.35
CA SER A 268 13.47 27.84 4.45
C SER A 268 13.45 29.33 4.75
N CYS A 269 13.99 29.70 5.89
CA CYS A 269 14.24 31.12 6.21
C CYS A 269 15.27 31.73 5.26
N TYR A 270 15.16 33.04 5.03
CA TYR A 270 16.06 33.84 4.19
C TYR A 270 16.07 35.30 4.61
N PRO A 271 17.17 36.08 4.45
CA PRO A 271 18.53 35.58 4.21
C PRO A 271 19.10 34.83 5.41
N TYR A 272 20.21 34.10 5.18
CA TYR A 272 20.95 33.38 6.23
C TYR A 272 21.26 34.31 7.43
N LEU A 273 21.00 33.87 8.66
CA LEU A 273 21.16 34.60 9.91
C LEU A 273 20.31 35.89 10.04
N VAL A 274 19.40 36.16 9.12
CA VAL A 274 18.49 37.32 9.16
C VAL A 274 17.04 36.89 9.28
N ASN A 275 16.63 35.86 8.56
CA ASN A 275 15.36 35.10 8.68
C ASN A 275 14.07 35.93 8.47
N LYS A 276 14.13 37.07 7.77
CA LYS A 276 12.97 37.99 7.57
C LYS A 276 12.02 37.51 6.47
N GLN A 277 12.52 36.73 5.52
CA GLN A 277 11.77 36.22 4.37
C GLN A 277 11.86 34.72 4.30
N ARG A 278 11.26 34.12 3.27
CA ARG A 278 11.40 32.70 2.95
C ARG A 278 11.95 32.55 1.56
N ILE A 279 12.90 31.63 1.43
CA ILE A 279 13.30 31.09 0.13
C ILE A 279 12.44 29.86 -0.17
N VAL A 280 11.89 29.81 -1.37
CA VAL A 280 10.99 28.75 -1.83
C VAL A 280 11.51 28.21 -3.14
N VAL A 281 11.77 26.91 -3.19
CA VAL A 281 12.19 26.19 -4.39
C VAL A 281 11.05 25.29 -4.84
N PHE A 282 10.66 25.41 -6.10
CA PHE A 282 9.64 24.60 -6.73
C PHE A 282 10.29 23.57 -7.65
N ALA A 283 9.89 22.30 -7.53
CA ALA A 283 10.36 21.24 -8.40
C ALA A 283 9.21 20.35 -8.86
N ARG A 284 9.33 19.77 -10.06
CA ARG A 284 8.32 18.90 -10.69
C ARG A 284 8.86 17.48 -10.78
N LEU A 285 7.97 16.50 -10.59
CA LEU A 285 8.34 15.10 -10.75
C LEU A 285 8.85 14.85 -12.18
N GLN A 286 10.00 14.21 -12.27
CA GLN A 286 10.56 13.75 -13.54
C GLN A 286 9.84 12.45 -13.95
N ASN A 287 9.33 12.41 -15.17
CA ASN A 287 8.65 11.25 -15.75
C ASN A 287 9.64 10.15 -16.15
#